data_1a50d40b65bad688cf2b1c39a05a7b59
#
_entry.id   1a50d40b65bad688cf2b1c39a05a7b59
#
_cell.length_a   1.000
_cell.length_b   1.000
_cell.length_c   1.000
_cell.angle_alpha   90.00
_cell.angle_beta   90.00
_cell.angle_gamma   90.00
#
_symmetry.space_group_name_H-M   'P 1'
#
loop_
_entity.id
_entity.type
_entity.pdbx_description
1 polymer ?
#
loop_
_entity_poly.entity_id
_entity_poly.type
_entity_poly.pdbx_seq_one_letter_code
_entity_poly.pdbx_strand_id
1 'polypeptide(L)'
;GKGYGKQLIEFAIYHKHIFKVDVNEQNEKATSFYLNRGFDIVGRDETDPNGNPFPILHLSLNETIVQISDSSFEIRQILRHKKRFLDLLLLADEQESMIDLYLERGEMFALYDQNILKAICVVTDEGDKTVELKNIATDPQYQKQGYGKRLIRFISKHYAGKYDTLLVGTGESPLTIPFYEQNGFKYSHRIKNFFTDNYDHPIYEDGKQLVD
;
A
#
# COMPACT_ATOMS: atom_id res chain seq x y z
N GLY A 1 -29.61 -7.82 3.71
CA GLY A 1 -29.56 -6.99 4.92
C GLY A 1 -29.44 -5.51 4.57
N LYS A 2 -29.86 -4.61 5.45
CA LYS A 2 -29.89 -3.15 5.23
C LYS A 2 -28.49 -2.47 5.26
N GLY A 3 -27.39 -3.24 5.24
CA GLY A 3 -26.02 -2.70 5.20
C GLY A 3 -25.47 -2.12 6.52
N TYR A 4 -26.24 -2.11 7.59
CA TYR A 4 -25.82 -1.50 8.87
C TYR A 4 -24.55 -2.14 9.47
N GLY A 5 -24.37 -3.45 9.31
CA GLY A 5 -23.15 -4.12 9.79
C GLY A 5 -21.88 -3.61 9.11
N LYS A 6 -21.97 -3.30 7.81
CA LYS A 6 -20.85 -2.68 7.06
C LYS A 6 -20.53 -1.30 7.63
N GLN A 7 -21.53 -0.44 7.77
CA GLN A 7 -21.34 0.91 8.30
C GLN A 7 -20.77 0.91 9.72
N LEU A 8 -21.22 -0.04 10.56
CA LEU A 8 -20.76 -0.14 11.93
C LEU A 8 -19.29 -0.57 12.03
N ILE A 9 -18.87 -1.58 11.24
CA ILE A 9 -17.48 -2.02 11.24
C ILE A 9 -16.55 -0.96 10.64
N GLU A 10 -16.96 -0.27 9.58
CA GLU A 10 -16.23 0.86 9.02
C GLU A 10 -16.07 1.97 10.07
N PHE A 11 -17.13 2.32 10.79
CA PHE A 11 -17.04 3.27 11.89
C PHE A 11 -16.06 2.80 12.98
N ALA A 12 -16.11 1.53 13.37
CA ALA A 12 -15.21 0.96 14.38
C ALA A 12 -13.73 1.02 13.93
N ILE A 13 -13.45 0.70 12.67
CA ILE A 13 -12.10 0.76 12.10
C ILE A 13 -11.61 2.22 12.03
N TYR A 14 -12.40 3.11 11.40
CA TYR A 14 -11.92 4.46 11.04
C TYR A 14 -11.99 5.46 12.19
N HIS A 15 -12.97 5.32 13.10
CA HIS A 15 -13.16 6.27 14.19
C HIS A 15 -12.74 5.74 15.57
N LYS A 16 -12.64 4.41 15.71
CA LYS A 16 -12.25 3.78 16.97
C LYS A 16 -10.92 3.02 16.89
N HIS A 17 -10.30 2.96 15.69
CA HIS A 17 -9.04 2.25 15.43
C HIS A 17 -9.06 0.80 15.90
N ILE A 18 -10.19 0.10 15.69
CA ILE A 18 -10.34 -1.30 16.03
C ILE A 18 -9.90 -2.15 14.83
N PHE A 19 -8.76 -2.82 14.98
CA PHE A 19 -8.14 -3.63 13.93
C PHE A 19 -8.14 -5.13 14.24
N LYS A 20 -8.70 -5.54 15.40
CA LYS A 20 -8.79 -6.94 15.81
C LYS A 20 -10.20 -7.24 16.27
N VAL A 21 -10.67 -8.45 15.96
CA VAL A 21 -11.97 -8.98 16.40
C VAL A 21 -11.83 -10.45 16.71
N ASP A 22 -12.57 -10.90 17.73
CA ASP A 22 -12.70 -12.30 18.08
C ASP A 22 -14.07 -12.79 17.63
N VAL A 23 -14.10 -13.95 16.99
CA VAL A 23 -15.32 -14.53 16.40
C VAL A 23 -15.41 -15.99 16.83
N ASN A 24 -16.56 -16.42 17.31
CA ASN A 24 -16.84 -17.84 17.51
C ASN A 24 -16.76 -18.57 16.15
N GLU A 25 -15.92 -19.60 16.05
CA GLU A 25 -15.67 -20.36 14.83
C GLU A 25 -16.95 -20.94 14.22
N GLN A 26 -17.91 -21.33 15.08
CA GLN A 26 -19.19 -21.87 14.65
C GLN A 26 -20.10 -20.81 14.01
N ASN A 27 -19.75 -19.52 14.09
CA ASN A 27 -20.49 -18.42 13.46
C ASN A 27 -19.89 -18.12 12.06
N GLU A 28 -20.07 -19.03 11.12
CA GLU A 28 -19.57 -18.91 9.76
C GLU A 28 -19.98 -17.60 9.06
N LYS A 29 -21.17 -17.09 9.37
CA LYS A 29 -21.67 -15.84 8.79
C LYS A 29 -20.85 -14.64 9.28
N ALA A 30 -20.51 -14.59 10.56
CA ALA A 30 -19.67 -13.54 11.11
C ALA A 30 -18.24 -13.67 10.59
N THR A 31 -17.68 -14.88 10.58
CA THR A 31 -16.35 -15.14 10.04
C THR A 31 -16.25 -14.67 8.58
N SER A 32 -17.15 -15.10 7.71
CA SER A 32 -17.20 -14.64 6.31
C SER A 32 -17.41 -13.14 6.18
N PHE A 33 -18.19 -12.52 7.07
CA PHE A 33 -18.40 -11.07 7.08
C PHE A 33 -17.10 -10.31 7.31
N TYR A 34 -16.25 -10.73 8.25
CA TYR A 34 -14.98 -10.06 8.53
C TYR A 34 -13.91 -10.37 7.48
N LEU A 35 -13.78 -11.63 7.02
CA LEU A 35 -12.86 -12.00 5.95
C LEU A 35 -13.10 -11.19 4.67
N ASN A 36 -14.37 -11.01 4.28
CA ASN A 36 -14.75 -10.17 3.13
C ASN A 36 -14.46 -8.67 3.32
N ARG A 37 -13.96 -8.25 4.49
CA ARG A 37 -13.58 -6.86 4.81
C ARG A 37 -12.09 -6.69 5.08
N GLY A 38 -11.31 -7.68 4.68
CA GLY A 38 -9.86 -7.61 4.75
C GLY A 38 -9.27 -8.02 6.10
N PHE A 39 -10.06 -8.65 6.98
CA PHE A 39 -9.51 -9.32 8.15
C PHE A 39 -8.97 -10.70 7.76
N ASP A 40 -7.89 -11.11 8.41
CA ASP A 40 -7.31 -12.44 8.32
C ASP A 40 -7.43 -13.16 9.66
N ILE A 41 -7.58 -14.50 9.63
CA ILE A 41 -7.45 -15.33 10.82
C ILE A 41 -5.96 -15.37 11.20
N VAL A 42 -5.64 -14.84 12.38
CA VAL A 42 -4.25 -14.77 12.89
C VAL A 42 -4.00 -15.68 14.09
N GLY A 43 -5.06 -16.30 14.62
CA GLY A 43 -4.95 -17.23 15.75
C GLY A 43 -6.29 -17.93 16.00
N ARG A 44 -6.26 -18.97 16.83
CA ARG A 44 -7.41 -19.76 17.25
C ARG A 44 -7.22 -20.30 18.65
N ASP A 45 -8.22 -20.14 19.51
CA ASP A 45 -8.33 -20.80 20.80
C ASP A 45 -9.32 -21.95 20.73
N GLU A 46 -9.06 -23.05 21.43
CA GLU A 46 -9.94 -24.23 21.46
C GLU A 46 -11.21 -24.03 22.29
N THR A 47 -11.19 -23.04 23.19
CA THR A 47 -12.28 -22.74 24.12
C THR A 47 -12.60 -21.25 24.11
N ASP A 48 -13.81 -20.90 24.56
CA ASP A 48 -14.16 -19.51 24.88
C ASP A 48 -13.42 -19.01 26.15
N PRO A 49 -13.48 -17.72 26.51
CA PRO A 49 -12.87 -17.18 27.71
C PRO A 49 -13.37 -17.80 29.04
N ASN A 50 -14.50 -18.50 29.01
CA ASN A 50 -15.09 -19.18 30.17
C ASN A 50 -14.69 -20.67 30.23
N GLY A 51 -13.89 -21.15 29.25
CA GLY A 51 -13.43 -22.55 29.19
C GLY A 51 -14.46 -23.50 28.54
N ASN A 52 -15.53 -22.99 27.93
CA ASN A 52 -16.48 -23.83 27.21
C ASN A 52 -15.93 -24.25 25.83
N PRO A 53 -16.36 -25.41 25.28
CA PRO A 53 -15.86 -25.92 24.00
C PRO A 53 -16.46 -25.14 22.80
N PHE A 54 -16.23 -23.85 22.78
CA PHE A 54 -16.61 -22.93 21.70
C PHE A 54 -15.36 -22.26 21.15
N PRO A 55 -14.72 -22.81 20.13
CA PRO A 55 -13.49 -22.26 19.59
C PRO A 55 -13.64 -20.83 19.11
N ILE A 56 -12.65 -20.00 19.40
CA ILE A 56 -12.59 -18.59 19.04
C ILE A 56 -11.53 -18.38 17.97
N LEU A 57 -11.90 -17.74 16.88
CA LEU A 57 -10.98 -17.26 15.86
C LEU A 57 -10.60 -15.83 16.18
N HIS A 58 -9.28 -15.57 16.23
CA HIS A 58 -8.73 -14.22 16.33
C HIS A 58 -8.50 -13.68 14.93
N LEU A 59 -9.15 -12.59 14.59
CA LEU A 59 -9.01 -11.95 13.29
C LEU A 59 -8.34 -10.58 13.44
N SER A 60 -7.45 -10.26 12.51
CA SER A 60 -6.79 -8.95 12.46
C SER A 60 -6.96 -8.35 11.08
N LEU A 61 -7.24 -7.06 11.03
CA LEU A 61 -7.25 -6.33 9.77
C LEU A 61 -5.83 -6.31 9.18
N ASN A 62 -5.72 -6.48 7.88
CA ASN A 62 -4.44 -6.51 7.19
C ASN A 62 -3.93 -5.12 6.75
N GLU A 63 -4.54 -4.08 7.28
CA GLU A 63 -4.11 -2.70 7.09
C GLU A 63 -4.28 -1.89 8.38
N THR A 64 -3.48 -0.84 8.53
CA THR A 64 -3.51 0.08 9.68
C THR A 64 -3.54 1.52 9.19
N ILE A 65 -4.41 2.35 9.77
CA ILE A 65 -4.44 3.77 9.46
C ILE A 65 -3.21 4.44 10.09
N VAL A 66 -2.37 5.05 9.26
CA VAL A 66 -1.14 5.74 9.69
C VAL A 66 -1.27 7.26 9.59
N GLN A 67 -2.25 7.75 8.83
CA GLN A 67 -2.58 9.17 8.76
C GLN A 67 -4.05 9.37 8.47
N ILE A 68 -4.69 10.22 9.28
CA ILE A 68 -5.99 10.83 9.00
C ILE A 68 -5.76 12.32 8.82
N SER A 69 -6.34 12.91 7.79
CA SER A 69 -6.35 14.36 7.58
C SER A 69 -7.75 14.91 7.92
N ASP A 70 -7.80 16.18 8.35
CA ASP A 70 -9.07 16.92 8.57
C ASP A 70 -9.92 17.05 7.30
N SER A 71 -9.32 16.84 6.15
CA SER A 71 -9.98 16.64 4.86
C SER A 71 -10.14 15.15 4.63
N SER A 72 -11.28 14.68 4.31
CA SER A 72 -11.78 13.37 3.87
C SER A 72 -10.81 12.25 3.44
N PHE A 73 -9.49 12.43 3.42
CA PHE A 73 -8.53 11.41 3.02
C PHE A 73 -7.78 10.78 4.20
N GLU A 74 -7.45 9.51 4.07
CA GLU A 74 -6.63 8.73 5.00
C GLU A 74 -5.57 7.94 4.25
N ILE A 75 -4.44 7.70 4.91
CA ILE A 75 -3.39 6.81 4.43
C ILE A 75 -3.34 5.60 5.36
N ARG A 76 -3.39 4.41 4.75
CA ARG A 76 -3.34 3.13 5.44
C ARG A 76 -2.05 2.41 5.07
N GLN A 77 -1.35 1.87 6.05
CA GLN A 77 -0.28 0.92 5.82
C GLN A 77 -0.90 -0.46 5.54
N ILE A 78 -0.51 -1.08 4.46
CA ILE A 78 -0.98 -2.40 4.03
C ILE A 78 0.01 -3.44 4.56
N LEU A 79 -0.41 -4.24 5.51
CA LEU A 79 0.45 -5.18 6.22
C LEU A 79 0.53 -6.55 5.52
N ARG A 80 -0.54 -6.97 4.85
CA ARG A 80 -0.67 -8.29 4.21
C ARG A 80 -1.46 -8.20 2.90
N HIS A 81 -1.35 -9.26 2.08
CA HIS A 81 -2.07 -9.37 0.80
C HIS A 81 -1.89 -8.15 -0.12
N LYS A 82 -0.65 -7.64 -0.18
CA LYS A 82 -0.30 -6.46 -0.98
C LYS A 82 -0.62 -6.65 -2.47
N LYS A 83 -0.53 -7.89 -2.97
CA LYS A 83 -0.90 -8.25 -4.37
C LYS A 83 -2.37 -8.00 -4.73
N ARG A 84 -3.26 -7.74 -3.77
CA ARG A 84 -4.63 -7.28 -4.09
C ARG A 84 -4.68 -5.94 -4.81
N PHE A 85 -3.57 -5.20 -4.81
CA PHE A 85 -3.38 -3.93 -5.51
C PHE A 85 -2.58 -4.08 -6.81
N LEU A 86 -2.44 -5.31 -7.33
CA LEU A 86 -1.56 -5.60 -8.47
C LEU A 86 -1.87 -4.74 -9.68
N ASP A 87 -3.15 -4.50 -9.99
CA ASP A 87 -3.55 -3.66 -11.13
C ASP A 87 -2.97 -2.23 -11.03
N LEU A 88 -2.89 -1.66 -9.81
CA LEU A 88 -2.27 -0.36 -9.61
C LEU A 88 -0.73 -0.45 -9.61
N LEU A 89 -0.17 -1.49 -9.02
CA LEU A 89 1.29 -1.70 -9.01
C LEU A 89 1.84 -1.78 -10.43
N LEU A 90 1.14 -2.48 -11.32
CA LEU A 90 1.50 -2.64 -12.72
C LEU A 90 1.43 -1.34 -13.54
N LEU A 91 0.77 -0.29 -13.04
CA LEU A 91 0.79 1.04 -13.70
C LEU A 91 2.14 1.75 -13.56
N ALA A 92 2.92 1.41 -12.55
CA ALA A 92 4.21 2.05 -12.27
C ALA A 92 5.39 1.11 -12.54
N ASP A 93 5.16 -0.20 -12.64
CA ASP A 93 6.15 -1.22 -12.93
C ASP A 93 5.47 -2.33 -13.75
N GLU A 94 5.74 -2.37 -15.04
CA GLU A 94 4.98 -3.17 -16.03
C GLU A 94 5.19 -4.69 -15.90
N GLN A 95 6.11 -5.15 -15.02
CA GLN A 95 6.45 -6.56 -14.88
C GLN A 95 6.22 -7.09 -13.45
N GLU A 96 5.29 -8.04 -13.30
CA GLU A 96 4.93 -8.61 -11.99
C GLU A 96 6.14 -9.24 -11.27
N SER A 97 7.03 -9.92 -12.00
CA SER A 97 8.24 -10.51 -11.41
C SER A 97 9.18 -9.46 -10.82
N MET A 98 9.22 -8.23 -11.36
CA MET A 98 9.97 -7.12 -10.78
C MET A 98 9.30 -6.61 -9.50
N ILE A 99 7.97 -6.52 -9.51
CA ILE A 99 7.17 -6.15 -8.32
C ILE A 99 7.43 -7.15 -7.19
N ASP A 100 7.51 -8.44 -7.49
CA ASP A 100 7.75 -9.52 -6.51
C ASP A 100 9.10 -9.38 -5.77
N LEU A 101 10.10 -8.75 -6.37
CA LEU A 101 11.41 -8.53 -5.74
C LEU A 101 11.34 -7.60 -4.52
N TYR A 102 10.38 -6.68 -4.49
CA TYR A 102 10.32 -5.66 -3.45
C TYR A 102 9.00 -5.64 -2.65
N LEU A 103 7.91 -6.20 -3.17
CA LEU A 103 6.58 -6.00 -2.61
C LEU A 103 6.46 -6.52 -1.17
N GLU A 104 6.90 -7.75 -0.90
CA GLU A 104 6.73 -8.34 0.43
C GLU A 104 7.68 -7.72 1.47
N ARG A 105 8.92 -7.39 1.08
CA ARG A 105 9.88 -6.75 1.97
C ARG A 105 9.61 -5.25 2.20
N GLY A 106 8.88 -4.61 1.28
CA GLY A 106 8.59 -3.18 1.33
C GLY A 106 7.42 -2.82 2.24
N GLU A 107 7.42 -1.62 2.77
CA GLU A 107 6.25 -1.03 3.40
C GLU A 107 5.35 -0.44 2.32
N MET A 108 4.10 -0.90 2.28
CA MET A 108 3.11 -0.42 1.32
C MET A 108 2.11 0.51 2.00
N PHE A 109 1.81 1.63 1.33
CA PHE A 109 0.81 2.59 1.78
C PHE A 109 -0.23 2.82 0.68
N ALA A 110 -1.48 2.90 1.09
CA ALA A 110 -2.63 3.18 0.23
C ALA A 110 -3.35 4.44 0.71
N LEU A 111 -3.59 5.37 -0.20
CA LEU A 111 -4.32 6.61 0.04
C LEU A 111 -5.76 6.45 -0.41
N TYR A 112 -6.67 6.68 0.52
CA TYR A 112 -8.10 6.71 0.29
C TYR A 112 -8.64 8.13 0.47
N ASP A 113 -9.60 8.50 -0.36
CA ASP A 113 -10.39 9.71 -0.23
C ASP A 113 -11.87 9.35 -0.33
N GLN A 114 -12.66 9.74 0.67
CA GLN A 114 -14.06 9.30 0.82
C GLN A 114 -14.23 7.78 0.73
N ASN A 115 -13.32 7.03 1.37
CA ASN A 115 -13.25 5.56 1.34
C ASN A 115 -13.01 4.93 -0.06
N ILE A 116 -12.62 5.73 -1.05
CA ILE A 116 -12.26 5.25 -2.38
C ILE A 116 -10.73 5.28 -2.51
N LEU A 117 -10.14 4.15 -2.90
CA LEU A 117 -8.71 4.07 -3.19
C LEU A 117 -8.34 5.02 -4.33
N LYS A 118 -7.31 5.84 -4.11
CA LYS A 118 -6.84 6.84 -5.07
C LYS A 118 -5.44 6.57 -5.56
N ALA A 119 -4.56 6.16 -4.65
CA ALA A 119 -3.15 5.96 -4.96
C ALA A 119 -2.51 4.98 -3.98
N ILE A 120 -1.41 4.37 -4.40
CA ILE A 120 -0.58 3.49 -3.58
C ILE A 120 0.88 3.87 -3.73
N CYS A 121 1.71 3.48 -2.76
CA CYS A 121 3.16 3.44 -2.93
C CYS A 121 3.78 2.30 -2.13
N VAL A 122 4.98 1.88 -2.56
CA VAL A 122 5.80 0.89 -1.86
C VAL A 122 7.18 1.48 -1.65
N VAL A 123 7.66 1.40 -0.41
CA VAL A 123 8.98 1.91 0.00
C VAL A 123 9.76 0.76 0.64
N THR A 124 11.02 0.63 0.29
CA THR A 124 11.92 -0.40 0.83
C THR A 124 13.09 0.22 1.58
N ASP A 125 13.52 -0.44 2.64
CA ASP A 125 14.79 -0.15 3.31
C ASP A 125 15.94 -0.75 2.47
N GLU A 126 16.86 0.09 2.02
CA GLU A 126 18.03 -0.31 1.23
C GLU A 126 19.33 -0.33 2.08
N GLY A 127 19.22 -0.16 3.40
CA GLY A 127 20.34 -0.07 4.31
C GLY A 127 20.97 1.33 4.35
N ASP A 128 22.02 1.48 5.15
CA ASP A 128 22.79 2.74 5.29
C ASP A 128 21.92 3.99 5.42
N LYS A 129 20.83 3.88 6.21
CA LYS A 129 19.84 4.94 6.40
C LYS A 129 19.22 5.47 5.10
N THR A 130 19.08 4.62 4.12
CA THR A 130 18.47 4.92 2.84
C THR A 130 17.19 4.11 2.66
N VAL A 131 16.13 4.77 2.25
CA VAL A 131 14.90 4.13 1.77
C VAL A 131 14.69 4.46 0.29
N GLU A 132 14.08 3.55 -0.43
CA GLU A 132 13.75 3.75 -1.84
C GLU A 132 12.25 3.61 -2.09
N LEU A 133 11.67 4.60 -2.76
CA LEU A 133 10.32 4.55 -3.32
C LEU A 133 10.35 3.67 -4.58
N LYS A 134 10.00 2.39 -4.42
CA LYS A 134 10.03 1.39 -5.50
C LYS A 134 8.85 1.52 -6.46
N ASN A 135 7.70 1.92 -5.93
CA ASN A 135 6.47 2.01 -6.73
C ASN A 135 5.61 3.14 -6.20
N ILE A 136 5.04 3.92 -7.09
CA ILE A 136 3.99 4.89 -6.76
C ILE A 136 3.01 4.98 -7.93
N ALA A 137 1.77 4.64 -7.69
CA ALA A 137 0.73 4.67 -8.69
C ALA A 137 -0.52 5.42 -8.20
N THR A 138 -1.10 6.21 -9.08
CA THR A 138 -2.42 6.82 -8.89
C THR A 138 -3.38 6.21 -9.89
N ASP A 139 -4.56 5.78 -9.40
CA ASP A 139 -5.62 5.28 -10.27
C ASP A 139 -5.87 6.27 -11.42
N PRO A 140 -5.92 5.81 -12.68
CA PRO A 140 -6.04 6.67 -13.85
C PRO A 140 -7.20 7.67 -13.78
N GLN A 141 -8.32 7.28 -13.14
CA GLN A 141 -9.48 8.17 -12.97
C GLN A 141 -9.21 9.35 -12.04
N TYR A 142 -8.16 9.27 -11.21
CA TYR A 142 -7.84 10.26 -10.17
C TYR A 142 -6.47 10.90 -10.34
N GLN A 143 -5.81 10.65 -11.48
CA GLN A 143 -4.54 11.31 -11.82
C GLN A 143 -4.70 12.83 -11.92
N LYS A 144 -3.58 13.57 -11.80
CA LYS A 144 -3.53 15.05 -11.85
C LYS A 144 -4.34 15.78 -10.77
N GLN A 145 -4.86 15.06 -9.77
CA GLN A 145 -5.58 15.61 -8.61
C GLN A 145 -4.68 15.72 -7.35
N GLY A 146 -3.39 15.42 -7.49
CA GLY A 146 -2.38 15.62 -6.44
C GLY A 146 -2.23 14.47 -5.45
N TYR A 147 -2.87 13.31 -5.66
CA TYR A 147 -2.77 12.16 -4.74
C TYR A 147 -1.35 11.58 -4.65
N GLY A 148 -0.65 11.43 -5.77
CA GLY A 148 0.77 11.03 -5.78
C GLY A 148 1.66 11.99 -4.99
N LYS A 149 1.48 13.31 -5.16
CA LYS A 149 2.18 14.33 -4.37
C LYS A 149 1.89 14.22 -2.86
N ARG A 150 0.66 13.86 -2.48
CA ARG A 150 0.28 13.65 -1.08
C ARG A 150 1.00 12.44 -0.49
N LEU A 151 1.11 11.32 -1.24
CA LEU A 151 1.88 10.16 -0.81
C LEU A 151 3.37 10.48 -0.66
N ILE A 152 3.98 11.18 -1.62
CA ILE A 152 5.39 11.60 -1.50
C ILE A 152 5.62 12.45 -0.25
N ARG A 153 4.76 13.42 0.03
CA ARG A 153 4.85 14.23 1.25
C ARG A 153 4.70 13.40 2.52
N PHE A 154 3.80 12.43 2.50
CA PHE A 154 3.60 11.52 3.62
C PHE A 154 4.85 10.69 3.88
N ILE A 155 5.39 9.96 2.87
CA ILE A 155 6.58 9.12 3.04
C ILE A 155 7.80 9.94 3.44
N SER A 156 8.01 11.12 2.85
CA SER A 156 9.10 12.02 3.24
C SER A 156 9.03 12.38 4.73
N LYS A 157 7.83 12.66 5.25
CA LYS A 157 7.63 12.95 6.67
C LYS A 157 7.72 11.69 7.54
N HIS A 158 7.19 10.56 7.07
CA HIS A 158 7.15 9.28 7.80
C HIS A 158 8.54 8.74 8.10
N TYR A 159 9.45 8.89 7.13
CA TYR A 159 10.83 8.41 7.25
C TYR A 159 11.81 9.45 7.78
N ALA A 160 11.42 10.74 7.84
CA ALA A 160 12.27 11.80 8.37
C ALA A 160 12.77 11.50 9.79
N GLY A 161 14.04 11.72 10.01
CA GLY A 161 14.70 11.47 11.31
C GLY A 161 15.05 9.99 11.58
N LYS A 162 14.54 9.05 10.80
CA LYS A 162 14.94 7.63 10.82
C LYS A 162 15.96 7.32 9.71
N TYR A 163 15.75 7.94 8.56
CA TYR A 163 16.57 7.77 7.36
C TYR A 163 17.09 9.13 6.90
N ASP A 164 18.25 9.11 6.27
CA ASP A 164 18.93 10.31 5.79
C ASP A 164 18.62 10.56 4.31
N THR A 165 18.27 9.50 3.57
CA THR A 165 18.06 9.55 2.12
C THR A 165 16.76 8.83 1.73
N LEU A 166 15.97 9.47 0.88
CA LEU A 166 14.85 8.87 0.14
C LEU A 166 15.20 8.87 -1.34
N LEU A 167 15.41 7.70 -1.91
CA LEU A 167 15.67 7.49 -3.34
C LEU A 167 14.38 7.18 -4.10
N VAL A 168 14.43 7.38 -5.41
CA VAL A 168 13.46 6.86 -6.38
C VAL A 168 14.20 6.53 -7.68
N GLY A 169 13.98 5.34 -8.21
CA GLY A 169 14.36 4.97 -9.58
C GLY A 169 13.24 5.33 -10.55
N THR A 170 13.58 5.92 -11.69
CA THR A 170 12.64 6.20 -12.77
C THR A 170 13.36 6.19 -14.10
N GLY A 171 12.68 5.76 -15.16
CA GLY A 171 13.17 5.91 -16.51
C GLY A 171 13.33 7.38 -16.91
N GLU A 172 14.15 7.63 -17.92
CA GLU A 172 14.37 8.96 -18.48
C GLU A 172 13.15 9.42 -19.29
N SER A 173 12.11 9.88 -18.58
CA SER A 173 10.84 10.27 -19.13
C SER A 173 10.52 11.75 -18.89
N PRO A 174 9.97 12.44 -19.88
CA PRO A 174 9.53 13.83 -19.72
C PRO A 174 8.33 13.99 -18.79
N LEU A 175 7.67 12.89 -18.40
CA LEU A 175 6.51 12.92 -17.51
C LEU A 175 6.91 12.69 -16.05
N THR A 176 7.79 11.73 -15.80
CA THR A 176 8.12 11.29 -14.44
C THR A 176 9.20 12.13 -13.78
N ILE A 177 10.27 12.52 -14.50
CA ILE A 177 11.34 13.35 -13.96
C ILE A 177 10.81 14.68 -13.41
N PRO A 178 10.02 15.49 -14.17
CA PRO A 178 9.49 16.74 -13.62
C PRO A 178 8.56 16.55 -12.44
N PHE A 179 7.83 15.43 -12.37
CA PHE A 179 6.99 15.11 -11.23
C PHE A 179 7.83 14.94 -9.96
N TYR A 180 8.92 14.19 -10.02
CA TYR A 180 9.80 14.00 -8.86
C TYR A 180 10.54 15.28 -8.47
N GLU A 181 11.07 16.04 -9.44
CA GLU A 181 11.74 17.31 -9.18
C GLU A 181 10.83 18.33 -8.48
N GLN A 182 9.56 18.46 -8.94
CA GLN A 182 8.54 19.31 -8.29
C GLN A 182 8.18 18.85 -6.87
N ASN A 183 8.49 17.60 -6.51
CA ASN A 183 8.31 17.06 -5.17
C ASN A 183 9.61 17.06 -4.33
N GLY A 184 10.67 17.73 -4.81
CA GLY A 184 11.90 17.98 -4.06
C GLY A 184 13.01 16.98 -4.28
N PHE A 185 12.82 16.00 -5.16
CA PHE A 185 13.90 15.10 -5.56
C PHE A 185 14.92 15.81 -6.43
N LYS A 186 16.15 15.34 -6.40
CA LYS A 186 17.25 15.82 -7.24
C LYS A 186 17.90 14.63 -7.91
N TYR A 187 18.36 14.83 -9.15
CA TYR A 187 19.14 13.83 -9.86
C TYR A 187 20.34 13.41 -9.01
N SER A 188 20.55 12.11 -8.89
CA SER A 188 21.68 11.51 -8.18
C SER A 188 22.65 10.85 -9.14
N HIS A 189 22.24 9.75 -9.77
CA HIS A 189 23.07 8.95 -10.67
C HIS A 189 22.20 8.20 -11.67
N ARG A 190 22.83 7.58 -12.65
CA ARG A 190 22.21 6.73 -13.67
C ARG A 190 22.66 5.29 -13.48
N ILE A 191 21.75 4.35 -13.59
CA ILE A 191 22.04 2.92 -13.69
C ILE A 191 21.90 2.55 -15.16
N LYS A 192 23.05 2.30 -15.80
CA LYS A 192 23.07 1.97 -17.23
C LYS A 192 22.40 0.62 -17.49
N ASN A 193 21.63 0.56 -18.57
CA ASN A 193 20.95 -0.64 -19.05
C ASN A 193 19.96 -1.23 -18.02
N PHE A 194 19.49 -0.45 -17.08
CA PHE A 194 18.63 -0.97 -16.00
C PHE A 194 17.42 -1.72 -16.56
N PHE A 195 16.69 -1.13 -17.49
CA PHE A 195 15.50 -1.77 -18.05
C PHE A 195 15.83 -2.95 -18.97
N THR A 196 16.90 -2.85 -19.77
CA THR A 196 17.28 -3.94 -20.69
C THR A 196 17.89 -5.14 -19.98
N ASP A 197 18.51 -4.94 -18.82
CA ASP A 197 19.17 -6.01 -18.06
C ASP A 197 18.23 -6.70 -17.07
N ASN A 198 17.13 -6.05 -16.65
CA ASN A 198 16.26 -6.54 -15.60
C ASN A 198 14.84 -6.94 -16.07
N TYR A 199 14.38 -6.43 -17.22
CA TYR A 199 13.04 -6.74 -17.74
C TYR A 199 13.13 -7.74 -18.88
N ASP A 200 12.15 -8.63 -18.98
CA ASP A 200 12.10 -9.70 -19.99
C ASP A 200 11.55 -9.22 -21.34
N HIS A 201 11.07 -7.97 -21.40
CA HIS A 201 10.59 -7.32 -22.61
C HIS A 201 10.95 -5.82 -22.61
N PRO A 202 11.02 -5.17 -23.77
CA PRO A 202 11.29 -3.74 -23.84
C PRO A 202 10.19 -2.92 -23.19
N ILE A 203 10.55 -2.01 -22.29
CA ILE A 203 9.64 -1.08 -21.64
C ILE A 203 9.59 0.23 -22.43
N TYR A 204 8.38 0.75 -22.65
CA TYR A 204 8.17 1.99 -23.41
C TYR A 204 7.39 3.01 -22.57
N GLU A 205 7.84 4.26 -22.56
CA GLU A 205 7.12 5.38 -21.98
C GLU A 205 7.05 6.51 -23.02
N ASP A 206 5.85 7.00 -23.29
CA ASP A 206 5.59 8.06 -24.31
C ASP A 206 6.21 7.74 -25.69
N GLY A 207 6.15 6.45 -26.09
CA GLY A 207 6.67 5.96 -27.37
C GLY A 207 8.20 5.84 -27.46
N LYS A 208 8.93 6.15 -26.38
CA LYS A 208 10.39 5.98 -26.27
C LYS A 208 10.70 4.74 -25.44
N GLN A 209 11.57 3.87 -25.96
CA GLN A 209 12.08 2.74 -25.18
C GLN A 209 12.94 3.25 -24.01
N LEU A 210 12.67 2.73 -22.81
CA LEU A 210 13.52 2.94 -21.66
C LEU A 210 14.70 1.94 -21.71
N VAL A 211 15.90 2.44 -21.42
CA VAL A 211 17.15 1.64 -21.38
C VAL A 211 17.77 1.76 -19.99
N ASP A 212 17.92 3.01 -19.50
CA ASP A 212 18.58 3.39 -18.25
C ASP A 212 17.58 3.88 -17.21
#